data_cb793f5a322b343878881994de58f508
#
_entry.id   cb793f5a322b343878881994de58f508
#
_cell.length_a   1.000
_cell.length_b   1.000
_cell.length_c   1.000
_cell.angle_alpha   90.00
_cell.angle_beta   90.00
_cell.angle_gamma   90.00
#
_symmetry.space_group_name_H-M   'P 1'
#
loop_
_entity.id
_entity.type
_entity.pdbx_description
1 polymer ?
#
loop_
_entity_poly.entity_id
_entity_poly.type
_entity_poly.pdbx_seq_one_letter_code
_entity_poly.pdbx_strand_id
1 'polypeptide(L)'
;MPAIAVALVAILGGAALVVDRLWLDTAHTELRTAAEAAALAAGRELANDDLLRTSHNQQSRVVKARLAAARIAAENFAIGEPLVLNTDDDGDVRVGQLTFDDSTGESLFIETEDNPTTVVVSARRTNDRQWPVDLPFRTLVGPNTADVVAIAEATLDNHIIGIRSVNYLAVPTLPIAILADAVTHGVPAKQKPRKPNTFDQSNSATTFEEPKTTDPLPMPNWKRDIEQRRGNDRFAFDSIDGTVSEEADGIPEIILRTVSPRSKTPDGNAFVVGLRTDLTNNELHYQIKEGWSARDLEPFDGELLLNNGTLALTGLRGVDAGTVGDSLRQVIGQPRICLLYDRADVGSNSEVAQLNCIGFVAGRVMSATEISENVVEFVLQPTVMTSRSAVVSSEVSGATGLTSHSLTNESHNVTGNRYLYKLRLTN
;
A
#
# COMPACT_ATOMS: atom_id res chain seq x y z
N MET A 1 -21.12 65.98 22.25
CA MET A 1 -22.04 64.88 21.87
C MET A 1 -21.78 64.32 20.46
N PRO A 2 -21.65 65.05 19.34
CA PRO A 2 -21.49 64.45 18.01
C PRO A 2 -20.16 63.66 17.85
N ALA A 3 -19.06 64.10 18.46
CA ALA A 3 -17.76 63.39 18.35
C ALA A 3 -17.78 62.00 18.98
N ILE A 4 -18.51 61.80 20.08
CA ILE A 4 -18.64 60.49 20.78
C ILE A 4 -19.49 59.55 19.89
N ALA A 5 -20.53 60.04 19.26
CA ALA A 5 -21.38 59.23 18.35
C ALA A 5 -20.57 58.78 17.12
N VAL A 6 -19.76 59.65 16.51
CA VAL A 6 -18.89 59.30 15.38
C VAL A 6 -17.82 58.28 15.83
N ALA A 7 -17.18 58.46 16.97
CA ALA A 7 -16.23 57.49 17.50
C ALA A 7 -16.86 56.12 17.76
N LEU A 8 -18.06 56.07 18.33
CA LEU A 8 -18.80 54.81 18.56
C LEU A 8 -19.15 54.08 17.25
N VAL A 9 -19.62 54.81 16.25
CA VAL A 9 -19.91 54.24 14.92
C VAL A 9 -18.63 53.67 14.28
N ALA A 10 -17.51 54.39 14.38
CA ALA A 10 -16.25 53.92 13.83
C ALA A 10 -15.76 52.65 14.54
N ILE A 11 -15.87 52.58 15.87
CA ILE A 11 -15.50 51.38 16.66
C ILE A 11 -16.43 50.19 16.30
N LEU A 12 -17.73 50.40 16.26
CA LEU A 12 -18.67 49.34 15.91
C LEU A 12 -18.49 48.87 14.45
N GLY A 13 -18.23 49.76 13.53
CA GLY A 13 -17.92 49.42 12.15
C GLY A 13 -16.62 48.61 12.02
N GLY A 14 -15.57 49.01 12.78
CA GLY A 14 -14.33 48.27 12.85
C GLY A 14 -14.49 46.85 13.44
N ALA A 15 -15.26 46.74 14.53
CA ALA A 15 -15.57 45.46 15.15
C ALA A 15 -16.37 44.54 14.19
N ALA A 16 -17.32 45.05 13.45
CA ALA A 16 -18.12 44.33 12.46
C ALA A 16 -17.24 43.74 11.36
N LEU A 17 -16.27 44.49 10.83
CA LEU A 17 -15.32 44.01 9.81
C LEU A 17 -14.40 42.92 10.33
N VAL A 18 -13.98 42.98 11.59
CA VAL A 18 -13.17 41.94 12.22
C VAL A 18 -13.95 40.64 12.35
N VAL A 19 -15.21 40.70 12.75
CA VAL A 19 -16.09 39.53 12.85
C VAL A 19 -16.32 38.88 11.49
N ASP A 20 -16.63 39.67 10.46
CA ASP A 20 -16.81 39.15 9.08
C ASP A 20 -15.50 38.48 8.58
N ARG A 21 -14.35 39.06 8.91
CA ARG A 21 -13.05 38.47 8.55
C ARG A 21 -12.83 37.12 9.23
N LEU A 22 -13.05 37.02 10.55
CA LEU A 22 -12.96 35.78 11.30
C LEU A 22 -13.93 34.71 10.76
N TRP A 23 -15.13 35.14 10.36
CA TRP A 23 -16.11 34.23 9.76
C TRP A 23 -15.64 33.64 8.44
N LEU A 24 -15.03 34.46 7.56
CA LEU A 24 -14.41 33.97 6.32
C LEU A 24 -13.23 33.04 6.55
N ASP A 25 -12.38 33.34 7.54
CA ASP A 25 -11.25 32.47 7.90
C ASP A 25 -11.74 31.12 8.44
N THR A 26 -12.86 31.11 9.19
CA THR A 26 -13.52 29.86 9.63
C THR A 26 -14.07 29.10 8.43
N ALA A 27 -14.81 29.76 7.53
CA ALA A 27 -15.34 29.15 6.31
C ALA A 27 -14.24 28.50 5.46
N HIS A 28 -13.12 29.20 5.27
CA HIS A 28 -11.98 28.68 4.51
C HIS A 28 -11.36 27.45 5.19
N THR A 29 -11.23 27.46 6.52
CA THR A 29 -10.67 26.32 7.28
C THR A 29 -11.57 25.09 7.18
N GLU A 30 -12.90 25.28 7.32
CA GLU A 30 -13.88 24.19 7.20
C GLU A 30 -13.90 23.61 5.78
N LEU A 31 -13.91 24.48 4.75
CA LEU A 31 -13.83 24.06 3.34
C LEU A 31 -12.54 23.28 3.05
N ARG A 32 -11.41 23.76 3.58
CA ARG A 32 -10.12 23.08 3.42
C ARG A 32 -10.14 21.69 4.06
N THR A 33 -10.64 21.57 5.29
CA THR A 33 -10.77 20.29 5.98
C THR A 33 -11.66 19.31 5.20
N ALA A 34 -12.79 19.80 4.67
CA ALA A 34 -13.69 19.00 3.85
C ALA A 34 -13.04 18.56 2.53
N ALA A 35 -12.29 19.46 1.85
CA ALA A 35 -11.56 19.15 0.63
C ALA A 35 -10.47 18.10 0.88
N GLU A 36 -9.69 18.23 1.97
CA GLU A 36 -8.65 17.29 2.37
C GLU A 36 -9.24 15.89 2.66
N ALA A 37 -10.34 15.82 3.41
CA ALA A 37 -11.04 14.57 3.69
C ALA A 37 -11.57 13.90 2.40
N ALA A 38 -12.17 14.69 1.50
CA ALA A 38 -12.68 14.23 0.21
C ALA A 38 -11.55 13.74 -0.71
N ALA A 39 -10.42 14.46 -0.79
CA ALA A 39 -9.26 14.08 -1.59
C ALA A 39 -8.65 12.77 -1.10
N LEU A 40 -8.50 12.60 0.21
CA LEU A 40 -8.02 11.34 0.80
C LEU A 40 -8.98 10.16 0.54
N ALA A 41 -10.29 10.39 0.63
CA ALA A 41 -11.27 9.35 0.33
C ALA A 41 -11.21 8.91 -1.13
N ALA A 42 -11.15 9.86 -2.06
CA ALA A 42 -11.00 9.58 -3.49
C ALA A 42 -9.67 8.89 -3.81
N GLY A 43 -8.55 9.36 -3.24
CA GLY A 43 -7.24 8.74 -3.41
C GLY A 43 -7.21 7.28 -2.94
N ARG A 44 -7.90 6.96 -1.86
CA ARG A 44 -8.03 5.59 -1.37
C ARG A 44 -8.76 4.69 -2.38
N GLU A 45 -9.81 5.19 -3.04
CA GLU A 45 -10.55 4.43 -4.06
C GLU A 45 -9.72 4.17 -5.33
N LEU A 46 -8.73 5.00 -5.63
CA LEU A 46 -7.79 4.74 -6.71
C LEU A 46 -6.88 3.54 -6.44
N ALA A 47 -6.57 3.24 -5.17
CA ALA A 47 -5.75 2.12 -4.73
C ALA A 47 -6.63 0.97 -4.21
N ASN A 48 -7.24 0.23 -5.11
CA ASN A 48 -8.10 -0.91 -4.80
C ASN A 48 -7.72 -2.17 -5.60
N ASP A 49 -8.32 -3.31 -5.26
CA ASP A 49 -8.02 -4.61 -5.86
C ASP A 49 -8.38 -4.73 -7.35
N ASP A 50 -9.18 -3.81 -7.90
CA ASP A 50 -9.45 -3.75 -9.34
C ASP A 50 -8.16 -3.58 -10.16
N LEU A 51 -7.09 -3.00 -9.56
CA LEU A 51 -5.75 -2.90 -10.18
C LEU A 51 -5.10 -4.26 -10.44
N LEU A 52 -5.48 -5.29 -9.70
CA LEU A 52 -4.91 -6.63 -9.79
C LEU A 52 -5.68 -7.52 -10.76
N ARG A 53 -6.89 -7.15 -11.17
CA ARG A 53 -7.71 -7.92 -12.11
C ARG A 53 -7.21 -7.78 -13.55
N THR A 54 -7.36 -8.84 -14.34
CA THR A 54 -6.98 -8.83 -15.77
C THR A 54 -7.80 -7.84 -16.58
N SER A 55 -9.08 -7.72 -16.26
CA SER A 55 -10.04 -6.82 -16.92
C SER A 55 -10.39 -5.63 -16.02
N HIS A 56 -9.36 -4.89 -15.58
CA HIS A 56 -9.61 -3.70 -14.79
C HIS A 56 -10.25 -2.60 -15.64
N ASN A 57 -11.36 -2.05 -15.16
CA ASN A 57 -12.02 -0.90 -15.78
C ASN A 57 -11.55 0.38 -15.07
N GLN A 58 -10.58 1.07 -15.67
CA GLN A 58 -10.02 2.31 -15.13
C GLN A 58 -11.09 3.39 -14.93
N GLN A 59 -12.01 3.53 -15.89
CA GLN A 59 -13.10 4.48 -15.80
C GLN A 59 -14.01 4.21 -14.59
N SER A 60 -14.27 2.94 -14.28
CA SER A 60 -15.05 2.58 -13.09
C SER A 60 -14.35 3.01 -11.80
N ARG A 61 -13.01 2.92 -11.71
CA ARG A 61 -12.25 3.39 -10.54
C ARG A 61 -12.32 4.91 -10.38
N VAL A 62 -12.17 5.65 -11.46
CA VAL A 62 -12.26 7.12 -11.46
C VAL A 62 -13.65 7.56 -11.01
N VAL A 63 -14.70 6.93 -11.53
CA VAL A 63 -16.08 7.21 -11.08
C VAL A 63 -16.27 6.90 -9.60
N LYS A 64 -15.78 5.75 -9.12
CA LYS A 64 -15.83 5.40 -7.68
C LYS A 64 -15.09 6.43 -6.83
N ALA A 65 -13.92 6.90 -7.27
CA ALA A 65 -13.13 7.90 -6.56
C ALA A 65 -13.89 9.25 -6.47
N ARG A 66 -14.48 9.73 -7.58
CA ARG A 66 -15.32 10.94 -7.60
C ARG A 66 -16.52 10.81 -6.65
N LEU A 67 -17.21 9.66 -6.67
CA LEU A 67 -18.35 9.41 -5.78
C LEU A 67 -17.92 9.34 -4.30
N ALA A 68 -16.77 8.74 -3.99
CA ALA A 68 -16.24 8.70 -2.64
C ALA A 68 -15.90 10.10 -2.12
N ALA A 69 -15.28 10.94 -2.97
CA ALA A 69 -15.05 12.35 -2.65
C ALA A 69 -16.35 13.08 -2.31
N ALA A 70 -17.35 12.96 -3.18
CA ALA A 70 -18.64 13.63 -2.99
C ALA A 70 -19.36 13.16 -1.73
N ARG A 71 -19.35 11.86 -1.44
CA ARG A 71 -19.93 11.30 -0.22
C ARG A 71 -19.27 11.85 1.04
N ILE A 72 -17.94 11.84 1.11
CA ILE A 72 -17.22 12.34 2.28
C ILE A 72 -17.36 13.85 2.41
N ALA A 73 -17.37 14.59 1.30
CA ALA A 73 -17.64 16.03 1.32
C ALA A 73 -19.02 16.34 1.91
N ALA A 74 -20.05 15.60 1.53
CA ALA A 74 -21.40 15.76 2.05
C ALA A 74 -21.55 15.45 3.56
N GLU A 75 -20.67 14.65 4.12
CA GLU A 75 -20.59 14.37 5.56
C GLU A 75 -19.86 15.48 6.33
N ASN A 76 -19.18 16.41 5.62
CA ASN A 76 -18.46 17.54 6.20
C ASN A 76 -19.25 18.85 5.95
N PHE A 77 -19.42 19.59 7.02
CA PHE A 77 -20.16 20.86 6.99
C PHE A 77 -19.19 22.03 6.82
N ALA A 78 -19.58 22.97 5.99
CA ALA A 78 -18.90 24.26 5.89
C ALA A 78 -19.92 25.37 6.10
N ILE A 79 -19.73 26.18 7.15
CA ILE A 79 -20.68 27.22 7.58
C ILE A 79 -22.10 26.66 7.80
N GLY A 80 -22.15 25.51 8.52
CA GLY A 80 -23.44 24.90 8.90
C GLY A 80 -24.16 24.12 7.81
N GLU A 81 -23.60 24.02 6.62
CA GLU A 81 -24.21 23.35 5.45
C GLU A 81 -23.30 22.25 4.89
N PRO A 82 -23.85 21.11 4.42
CA PRO A 82 -23.07 20.07 3.78
C PRO A 82 -22.36 20.58 2.52
N LEU A 83 -21.13 20.14 2.29
CA LEU A 83 -20.42 20.48 1.07
C LEU A 83 -20.86 19.58 -0.10
N VAL A 84 -21.34 20.20 -1.17
CA VAL A 84 -21.74 19.50 -2.41
C VAL A 84 -20.65 19.69 -3.46
N LEU A 85 -20.06 18.57 -3.93
CA LEU A 85 -19.08 18.58 -5.01
C LEU A 85 -19.74 18.19 -6.33
N ASN A 86 -19.34 18.86 -7.41
CA ASN A 86 -19.66 18.41 -8.77
C ASN A 86 -18.73 17.26 -9.16
N THR A 87 -19.30 16.12 -9.53
CA THR A 87 -18.58 14.89 -9.90
C THR A 87 -18.44 14.69 -11.41
N ASP A 88 -18.88 15.65 -12.23
CA ASP A 88 -18.68 15.60 -13.69
C ASP A 88 -17.18 15.60 -14.03
N ASP A 89 -16.84 15.27 -15.26
CA ASP A 89 -15.43 15.11 -15.69
C ASP A 89 -14.62 16.41 -15.53
N ASP A 90 -15.24 17.55 -15.80
CA ASP A 90 -14.66 18.90 -15.60
C ASP A 90 -15.10 19.55 -14.27
N GLY A 91 -15.58 18.73 -13.32
CA GLY A 91 -16.15 19.13 -12.05
C GLY A 91 -15.12 19.53 -10.98
N ASP A 92 -15.54 19.37 -9.72
CA ASP A 92 -14.72 19.73 -8.55
C ASP A 92 -13.68 18.66 -8.17
N VAL A 93 -13.81 17.44 -8.72
CA VAL A 93 -12.92 16.31 -8.43
C VAL A 93 -12.19 15.90 -9.69
N ARG A 94 -10.94 16.30 -9.79
CA ARG A 94 -10.07 15.96 -10.92
C ARG A 94 -9.09 14.86 -10.52
N VAL A 95 -8.79 13.95 -11.43
CA VAL A 95 -7.86 12.86 -11.24
C VAL A 95 -6.70 12.97 -12.23
N GLY A 96 -5.52 12.51 -11.84
CA GLY A 96 -4.36 12.64 -12.70
C GLY A 96 -3.10 12.05 -12.07
N GLN A 97 -1.96 12.54 -12.53
CA GLN A 97 -0.64 12.17 -12.04
C GLN A 97 0.16 13.42 -11.69
N LEU A 98 0.98 13.35 -10.65
CA LEU A 98 2.03 14.33 -10.39
C LEU A 98 3.27 13.95 -11.19
N THR A 99 3.75 14.87 -11.99
CA THR A 99 5.04 14.78 -12.65
C THR A 99 5.97 15.81 -12.04
N PHE A 100 7.24 15.41 -11.84
CA PHE A 100 8.26 16.31 -11.34
C PHE A 100 9.00 16.93 -12.52
N ASP A 101 9.05 18.26 -12.57
CA ASP A 101 9.88 18.98 -13.56
C ASP A 101 11.28 19.16 -12.99
N ASP A 102 12.23 18.38 -13.48
CA ASP A 102 13.64 18.42 -13.06
C ASP A 102 14.28 19.81 -13.28
N SER A 103 13.73 20.64 -14.19
CA SER A 103 14.28 21.95 -14.51
C SER A 103 13.85 23.05 -13.53
N THR A 104 12.63 22.98 -13.02
CA THR A 104 12.07 23.96 -12.09
C THR A 104 12.07 23.46 -10.64
N GLY A 105 12.15 22.16 -10.43
CA GLY A 105 11.99 21.52 -9.11
C GLY A 105 10.54 21.51 -8.61
N GLU A 106 9.59 21.81 -9.48
CA GLU A 106 8.17 21.90 -9.14
C GLU A 106 7.42 20.61 -9.54
N SER A 107 6.41 20.26 -8.77
CA SER A 107 5.49 19.18 -9.12
C SER A 107 4.34 19.77 -9.96
N LEU A 108 4.10 19.19 -11.14
CA LEU A 108 3.02 19.57 -12.02
C LEU A 108 1.94 18.48 -12.02
N PHE A 109 0.70 18.86 -11.72
CA PHE A 109 -0.44 17.98 -11.89
C PHE A 109 -0.85 17.88 -13.37
N ILE A 110 -0.83 16.66 -13.91
CA ILE A 110 -1.30 16.34 -15.27
C ILE A 110 -2.60 15.56 -15.12
N GLU A 111 -3.69 16.15 -15.59
CA GLU A 111 -5.00 15.50 -15.58
C GLU A 111 -5.03 14.34 -16.56
N THR A 112 -5.36 13.15 -16.07
CA THR A 112 -5.49 11.93 -16.86
C THR A 112 -6.29 10.89 -16.11
N GLU A 113 -7.10 10.13 -16.83
CA GLU A 113 -7.79 8.95 -16.28
C GLU A 113 -6.95 7.66 -16.46
N ASP A 114 -5.82 7.74 -17.18
CA ASP A 114 -4.93 6.61 -17.37
C ASP A 114 -3.99 6.45 -16.18
N ASN A 115 -4.22 5.40 -15.39
CA ASN A 115 -3.49 5.07 -14.16
C ASN A 115 -3.28 6.28 -13.22
N PRO A 116 -4.35 6.99 -12.85
CA PRO A 116 -4.24 8.16 -11.99
C PRO A 116 -3.70 7.75 -10.61
N THR A 117 -2.79 8.58 -10.09
CA THR A 117 -2.20 8.44 -8.75
C THR A 117 -2.51 9.62 -7.85
N THR A 118 -3.11 10.67 -8.39
CA THR A 118 -3.37 11.93 -7.69
C THR A 118 -4.82 12.35 -7.89
N VAL A 119 -5.41 12.88 -6.83
CA VAL A 119 -6.75 13.49 -6.85
C VAL A 119 -6.64 14.91 -6.36
N VAL A 120 -7.24 15.85 -7.11
CA VAL A 120 -7.39 17.25 -6.73
C VAL A 120 -8.85 17.53 -6.50
N VAL A 121 -9.20 18.03 -5.31
CA VAL A 121 -10.56 18.42 -4.93
C VAL A 121 -10.62 19.92 -4.73
N SER A 122 -11.55 20.58 -5.41
CA SER A 122 -11.85 22.01 -5.29
C SER A 122 -13.17 22.22 -4.56
N ALA A 123 -13.10 22.48 -3.26
CA ALA A 123 -14.27 22.84 -2.46
C ALA A 123 -14.63 24.31 -2.66
N ARG A 124 -15.85 24.60 -3.10
CA ARG A 124 -16.25 25.96 -3.50
C ARG A 124 -17.54 26.37 -2.83
N ARG A 125 -17.54 27.58 -2.24
CA ARG A 125 -18.71 28.33 -1.84
C ARG A 125 -18.66 29.68 -2.54
N THR A 126 -19.35 29.77 -3.69
CA THR A 126 -19.20 30.87 -4.63
C THR A 126 -20.57 31.31 -5.20
N ASN A 127 -20.65 32.55 -5.70
CA ASN A 127 -21.86 33.11 -6.27
C ASN A 127 -22.32 32.38 -7.56
N ASP A 128 -21.38 31.91 -8.38
CA ASP A 128 -21.66 31.10 -9.57
C ASP A 128 -22.29 29.74 -9.25
N ARG A 129 -22.01 29.20 -8.06
CA ARG A 129 -22.68 28.02 -7.51
C ARG A 129 -23.96 28.33 -6.75
N GLN A 130 -24.37 29.62 -6.69
CA GLN A 130 -25.52 30.13 -5.93
C GLN A 130 -25.43 29.81 -4.42
N TRP A 131 -24.23 29.69 -3.90
CA TRP A 131 -23.98 29.27 -2.52
C TRP A 131 -22.78 29.98 -1.85
N PRO A 132 -22.68 31.32 -1.98
CA PRO A 132 -21.61 32.10 -1.36
C PRO A 132 -21.73 32.09 0.16
N VAL A 133 -20.67 32.53 0.83
CA VAL A 133 -20.66 32.73 2.29
C VAL A 133 -21.32 34.07 2.61
N ASP A 134 -22.36 34.05 3.43
CA ASP A 134 -23.05 35.27 3.91
C ASP A 134 -22.18 35.99 4.95
N LEU A 135 -22.12 37.32 4.86
CA LEU A 135 -21.38 38.19 5.74
C LEU A 135 -22.36 39.01 6.59
N PRO A 136 -22.56 38.70 7.88
CA PRO A 136 -23.63 39.26 8.69
C PRO A 136 -23.54 40.77 8.90
N PHE A 137 -22.34 41.36 8.87
CA PHE A 137 -22.15 42.78 9.19
C PHE A 137 -21.83 43.65 7.96
N ARG A 138 -21.44 43.07 6.82
CA ARG A 138 -21.12 43.84 5.60
C ARG A 138 -22.31 44.45 4.90
N THR A 139 -23.53 44.05 5.22
CA THR A 139 -24.77 44.66 4.70
C THR A 139 -24.82 46.19 4.87
N LEU A 140 -24.02 46.76 5.78
CA LEU A 140 -23.95 48.20 6.03
C LEU A 140 -22.91 48.92 5.15
N VAL A 141 -21.91 48.22 4.58
CA VAL A 141 -20.71 48.87 3.98
C VAL A 141 -20.28 48.24 2.64
N GLY A 142 -20.88 47.14 2.20
CA GLY A 142 -20.40 46.45 0.97
C GLY A 142 -21.27 45.25 0.56
N PRO A 143 -20.79 44.40 -0.32
CA PRO A 143 -21.47 43.15 -0.67
C PRO A 143 -21.64 42.27 0.57
N ASN A 144 -22.84 41.71 0.73
CA ASN A 144 -23.21 40.88 1.89
C ASN A 144 -22.75 39.41 1.76
N THR A 145 -22.11 39.06 0.67
CA THR A 145 -21.58 37.70 0.42
C THR A 145 -20.12 37.74 -0.02
N ALA A 146 -19.44 36.64 0.16
CA ALA A 146 -18.06 36.43 -0.33
C ALA A 146 -17.90 35.03 -0.90
N ASP A 147 -17.08 34.93 -1.94
CA ASP A 147 -16.66 33.68 -2.53
C ASP A 147 -15.46 33.10 -1.75
N VAL A 148 -15.56 31.82 -1.39
CA VAL A 148 -14.50 31.08 -0.70
C VAL A 148 -14.23 29.78 -1.45
N VAL A 149 -12.95 29.53 -1.72
CA VAL A 149 -12.48 28.31 -2.40
C VAL A 149 -11.34 27.72 -1.59
N ALA A 150 -11.36 26.38 -1.43
CA ALA A 150 -10.26 25.63 -0.88
C ALA A 150 -9.93 24.47 -1.84
N ILE A 151 -8.64 24.23 -2.04
CA ILE A 151 -8.15 23.16 -2.88
C ILE A 151 -7.33 22.21 -2.01
N ALA A 152 -7.53 20.91 -2.20
CA ALA A 152 -6.72 19.88 -1.58
C ALA A 152 -6.29 18.86 -2.62
N GLU A 153 -5.07 18.36 -2.47
CA GLU A 153 -4.50 17.35 -3.33
C GLU A 153 -4.06 16.16 -2.49
N ALA A 154 -4.41 14.95 -2.95
CA ALA A 154 -3.96 13.70 -2.34
C ALA A 154 -3.29 12.81 -3.38
N THR A 155 -2.11 12.30 -3.06
CA THR A 155 -1.29 11.50 -3.95
C THR A 155 -0.97 10.13 -3.34
N LEU A 156 -1.01 9.09 -4.19
CA LEU A 156 -0.57 7.74 -3.90
C LEU A 156 0.90 7.60 -4.27
N ASP A 157 1.74 7.29 -3.29
CA ASP A 157 3.16 6.98 -3.48
C ASP A 157 3.37 5.47 -3.29
N ASN A 158 3.97 4.82 -4.27
CA ASN A 158 4.23 3.38 -4.27
C ASN A 158 5.73 3.03 -4.22
N HIS A 159 6.61 4.00 -4.02
CA HIS A 159 8.05 3.79 -3.87
C HIS A 159 8.38 3.38 -2.43
N ILE A 160 7.84 2.23 -2.02
CA ILE A 160 7.93 1.73 -0.65
C ILE A 160 9.30 1.14 -0.39
N ILE A 161 10.00 1.69 0.60
CA ILE A 161 11.30 1.21 1.06
C ILE A 161 11.28 0.63 2.47
N GLY A 162 10.15 0.71 3.17
CA GLY A 162 10.06 0.21 4.52
C GLY A 162 8.68 0.33 5.15
N ILE A 163 8.64 -0.04 6.42
CA ILE A 163 7.45 0.09 7.28
C ILE A 163 7.87 0.59 8.67
N ARG A 164 7.01 1.38 9.31
CA ARG A 164 7.21 1.88 10.68
C ARG A 164 5.92 1.94 11.47
N SER A 165 6.03 1.87 12.81
CA SER A 165 4.90 2.16 13.69
C SER A 165 4.60 3.67 13.68
N VAL A 166 3.34 4.04 13.54
CA VAL A 166 2.87 5.43 13.57
C VAL A 166 1.96 5.61 14.77
N ASN A 167 2.27 6.58 15.63
CA ASN A 167 1.49 6.88 16.85
C ASN A 167 1.29 5.64 17.74
N TYR A 168 2.31 4.79 17.87
CA TYR A 168 2.29 3.53 18.63
C TYR A 168 1.25 2.50 18.15
N LEU A 169 0.61 2.71 17.00
CA LEU A 169 -0.29 1.73 16.40
C LEU A 169 0.53 0.58 15.80
N ALA A 170 0.00 -0.63 15.89
CA ALA A 170 0.62 -1.77 15.24
C ALA A 170 0.62 -1.60 13.71
N VAL A 171 1.71 -1.99 13.08
CA VAL A 171 1.80 -2.09 11.62
C VAL A 171 1.00 -3.33 11.21
N PRO A 172 0.04 -3.25 10.27
CA PRO A 172 -0.80 -4.39 9.90
C PRO A 172 0.00 -5.41 9.07
N THR A 173 1.01 -5.98 9.66
CA THR A 173 1.88 -7.00 9.05
C THR A 173 1.34 -8.41 9.33
N LEU A 174 1.60 -9.30 8.40
CA LEU A 174 1.65 -10.72 8.66
C LEU A 174 3.14 -11.07 8.80
N PRO A 175 3.61 -11.63 9.93
CA PRO A 175 5.02 -11.94 10.15
C PRO A 175 5.46 -13.14 9.29
N ILE A 176 5.26 -13.02 7.99
CA ILE A 176 5.55 -14.04 6.98
C ILE A 176 6.43 -13.43 5.89
N ALA A 177 7.53 -14.10 5.57
CA ALA A 177 8.32 -13.85 4.39
C ALA A 177 8.02 -14.91 3.33
N ILE A 178 7.70 -14.46 2.13
CA ILE A 178 7.26 -15.27 0.98
C ILE A 178 8.41 -15.35 -0.03
N LEU A 179 8.63 -16.52 -0.62
CA LEU A 179 9.63 -16.69 -1.67
C LEU A 179 9.27 -15.82 -2.89
N ALA A 180 10.18 -14.91 -3.24
CA ALA A 180 9.96 -13.95 -4.32
C ALA A 180 10.07 -14.60 -5.71
N ASP A 181 11.13 -15.34 -5.97
CA ASP A 181 11.38 -16.01 -7.25
C ASP A 181 11.94 -17.43 -7.03
N ALA A 182 11.96 -18.23 -8.06
CA ALA A 182 12.58 -19.55 -7.99
C ALA A 182 14.03 -19.41 -7.55
N VAL A 183 14.39 -20.04 -6.42
CA VAL A 183 15.77 -20.04 -5.94
C VAL A 183 16.61 -20.78 -6.98
N THR A 184 17.36 -20.05 -7.77
CA THR A 184 18.46 -20.64 -8.53
C THR A 184 19.53 -20.99 -7.50
N HIS A 185 19.41 -22.15 -6.90
CA HIS A 185 20.53 -22.71 -6.16
C HIS A 185 21.68 -22.81 -7.15
N GLY A 186 22.64 -21.90 -7.04
CA GLY A 186 23.87 -21.96 -7.79
C GLY A 186 24.68 -23.18 -7.39
N VAL A 187 24.21 -24.35 -7.81
CA VAL A 187 25.11 -25.49 -7.99
C VAL A 187 25.96 -25.08 -9.18
N PRO A 188 27.28 -24.79 -8.98
CA PRO A 188 28.12 -24.52 -10.13
C PRO A 188 28.01 -25.75 -11.02
N ALA A 189 27.46 -25.56 -12.21
CA ALA A 189 27.36 -26.62 -13.21
C ALA A 189 28.77 -27.17 -13.39
N LYS A 190 29.06 -28.32 -12.81
CA LYS A 190 30.26 -29.09 -13.15
C LYS A 190 30.11 -29.40 -14.63
N GLN A 191 30.69 -28.55 -15.48
CA GLN A 191 30.85 -28.83 -16.89
C GLN A 191 31.64 -30.14 -16.97
N LYS A 192 30.91 -31.24 -17.23
CA LYS A 192 31.57 -32.45 -17.66
C LYS A 192 32.30 -32.13 -18.97
N PRO A 193 33.61 -32.43 -19.07
CA PRO A 193 34.34 -32.20 -20.29
C PRO A 193 33.65 -33.00 -21.41
N ARG A 194 33.23 -32.29 -22.47
CA ARG A 194 32.70 -32.92 -23.69
C ARG A 194 33.78 -33.80 -24.26
N LYS A 195 33.56 -35.12 -24.30
CA LYS A 195 34.36 -36.03 -25.11
C LYS A 195 34.10 -35.70 -26.58
N PRO A 196 35.15 -35.68 -27.44
CA PRO A 196 34.96 -35.45 -28.86
C PRO A 196 34.16 -36.60 -29.51
N ASN A 197 33.19 -36.24 -30.35
CA ASN A 197 32.33 -37.15 -31.10
C ASN A 197 33.15 -38.06 -31.99
N THR A 198 33.07 -39.37 -31.78
CA THR A 198 33.27 -40.37 -32.83
C THR A 198 31.95 -40.58 -33.53
N PHE A 199 31.97 -40.32 -34.84
CA PHE A 199 30.88 -40.64 -35.77
C PHE A 199 30.68 -42.15 -35.81
N ASP A 200 29.47 -42.62 -35.47
CA ASP A 200 29.05 -43.98 -35.86
C ASP A 200 27.66 -43.90 -36.40
N GLN A 201 27.54 -44.31 -37.69
CA GLN A 201 26.29 -44.45 -38.42
C GLN A 201 25.74 -45.85 -38.16
N SER A 202 24.61 -45.96 -37.49
CA SER A 202 23.70 -47.09 -37.73
C SER A 202 22.27 -46.72 -37.41
N ASN A 203 21.43 -46.93 -38.41
CA ASN A 203 19.96 -46.83 -38.41
C ASN A 203 19.34 -47.62 -37.25
N SER A 204 18.36 -47.01 -36.58
CA SER A 204 17.17 -47.73 -36.11
C SER A 204 16.11 -46.78 -35.60
N ALA A 205 14.92 -46.98 -36.11
CA ALA A 205 13.57 -46.71 -35.60
C ALA A 205 13.41 -45.68 -34.45
N THR A 206 12.86 -44.54 -34.81
CA THR A 206 12.31 -43.54 -33.92
C THR A 206 11.11 -44.07 -33.15
N THR A 207 11.32 -44.56 -31.95
CA THR A 207 10.28 -44.60 -30.92
C THR A 207 10.25 -43.22 -30.25
N PHE A 208 9.18 -42.48 -30.42
CA PHE A 208 8.92 -41.27 -29.64
C PHE A 208 8.71 -41.69 -28.20
N GLU A 209 9.78 -41.65 -27.38
CA GLU A 209 9.63 -41.64 -25.95
C GLU A 209 9.14 -40.22 -25.55
N GLU A 210 7.94 -40.17 -25.01
CA GLU A 210 7.47 -38.97 -24.27
C GLU A 210 8.54 -38.62 -23.20
N PRO A 211 8.96 -37.34 -23.08
CA PRO A 211 9.87 -36.93 -22.04
C PRO A 211 9.20 -37.19 -20.68
N LYS A 212 9.67 -38.20 -19.94
CA LYS A 212 9.36 -38.35 -18.54
C LYS A 212 9.98 -37.15 -17.81
N THR A 213 9.25 -36.05 -17.70
CA THR A 213 9.55 -34.95 -16.81
C THR A 213 9.33 -35.41 -15.37
N THR A 214 10.33 -36.04 -14.79
CA THR A 214 10.42 -36.35 -13.36
C THR A 214 11.08 -35.22 -12.57
N ASP A 215 11.17 -34.04 -13.14
CA ASP A 215 11.59 -32.88 -12.36
C ASP A 215 10.45 -32.48 -11.41
N PRO A 216 10.70 -32.37 -10.11
CA PRO A 216 9.68 -31.90 -9.18
C PRO A 216 9.19 -30.53 -9.64
N LEU A 217 7.87 -30.34 -9.60
CA LEU A 217 7.26 -29.06 -9.96
C LEU A 217 7.98 -27.93 -9.17
N PRO A 218 8.34 -26.84 -9.86
CA PRO A 218 9.02 -25.75 -9.17
C PRO A 218 8.14 -25.22 -8.04
N MET A 219 8.78 -24.97 -6.90
CA MET A 219 8.12 -24.46 -5.69
C MET A 219 7.31 -23.20 -6.00
N PRO A 220 6.07 -23.05 -5.49
CA PRO A 220 5.29 -21.84 -5.63
C PRO A 220 6.10 -20.62 -5.18
N ASN A 221 6.05 -19.53 -5.96
CA ASN A 221 6.73 -18.29 -5.63
C ASN A 221 5.94 -17.08 -6.15
N TRP A 222 6.19 -15.90 -5.56
CA TRP A 222 5.42 -14.70 -5.85
C TRP A 222 5.44 -14.31 -7.33
N LYS A 223 6.63 -14.27 -7.93
CA LYS A 223 6.80 -13.87 -9.32
C LYS A 223 6.03 -14.77 -10.29
N ARG A 224 6.13 -16.10 -10.12
CA ARG A 224 5.45 -17.06 -11.00
C ARG A 224 3.94 -17.02 -10.80
N ASP A 225 3.50 -17.13 -9.54
CA ASP A 225 2.08 -17.37 -9.26
C ASP A 225 1.27 -16.08 -9.32
N ILE A 226 1.84 -14.97 -8.86
CA ILE A 226 1.14 -13.68 -8.80
C ILE A 226 1.49 -12.79 -9.99
N GLU A 227 2.77 -12.43 -10.19
CA GLU A 227 3.14 -11.46 -11.23
C GLU A 227 2.96 -12.02 -12.63
N GLN A 228 3.33 -13.30 -12.88
CA GLN A 228 3.09 -14.00 -14.14
C GLN A 228 1.69 -14.63 -14.21
N ARG A 229 0.87 -14.49 -13.18
CA ARG A 229 -0.52 -14.95 -13.09
C ARG A 229 -0.70 -16.46 -13.38
N ARG A 230 0.23 -17.28 -12.83
CA ARG A 230 0.16 -18.75 -12.96
C ARG A 230 -0.39 -19.42 -11.70
N GLY A 231 -0.72 -18.65 -10.68
CA GLY A 231 -1.38 -19.11 -9.46
C GLY A 231 -2.83 -19.54 -9.72
N ASN A 232 -3.42 -20.16 -8.71
CA ASN A 232 -4.84 -20.49 -8.76
C ASN A 232 -5.67 -19.21 -8.61
N ASP A 233 -6.95 -19.31 -8.97
CA ASP A 233 -7.97 -18.27 -8.76
C ASP A 233 -9.22 -19.02 -8.28
N ARG A 234 -9.31 -19.24 -6.95
CA ARG A 234 -10.32 -20.10 -6.33
C ARG A 234 -11.16 -19.38 -5.28
N PHE A 235 -10.69 -18.22 -4.83
CA PHE A 235 -11.34 -17.46 -3.78
C PHE A 235 -11.66 -16.05 -4.27
N ALA A 236 -12.76 -15.51 -3.72
CA ALA A 236 -13.13 -14.11 -3.89
C ALA A 236 -13.28 -13.45 -2.52
N PHE A 237 -12.93 -12.17 -2.45
CA PHE A 237 -13.17 -11.35 -1.27
C PHE A 237 -14.26 -10.32 -1.56
N ASP A 238 -15.35 -10.38 -0.79
CA ASP A 238 -16.38 -9.34 -0.80
C ASP A 238 -15.99 -8.22 0.16
N SER A 239 -15.71 -7.04 -0.40
CA SER A 239 -15.33 -5.86 0.38
C SER A 239 -16.50 -5.21 1.14
N ILE A 240 -17.75 -5.54 0.79
CA ILE A 240 -18.95 -5.01 1.45
C ILE A 240 -19.20 -5.77 2.75
N ASP A 241 -19.19 -7.10 2.68
CA ASP A 241 -19.48 -7.97 3.82
C ASP A 241 -18.23 -8.40 4.58
N GLY A 242 -17.03 -8.18 4.00
CA GLY A 242 -15.75 -8.59 4.58
C GLY A 242 -15.55 -10.11 4.58
N THR A 243 -16.24 -10.85 3.71
CA THR A 243 -16.25 -12.30 3.67
C THR A 243 -15.42 -12.86 2.52
N VAL A 244 -14.95 -14.09 2.69
CA VAL A 244 -14.24 -14.87 1.67
C VAL A 244 -15.16 -15.98 1.19
N SER A 245 -15.31 -16.15 -0.12
CA SER A 245 -16.06 -17.23 -0.77
C SER A 245 -15.13 -18.06 -1.67
N GLU A 246 -15.54 -19.32 -1.94
CA GLU A 246 -14.82 -20.19 -2.90
C GLU A 246 -15.30 -19.94 -4.33
N GLU A 247 -14.97 -18.78 -4.87
CA GLU A 247 -15.30 -18.34 -6.21
C GLU A 247 -14.10 -17.63 -6.85
N ALA A 248 -13.93 -17.74 -8.18
CA ALA A 248 -12.88 -17.00 -8.88
C ALA A 248 -13.26 -15.52 -9.04
N ASP A 249 -12.34 -14.61 -8.73
CA ASP A 249 -12.55 -13.16 -8.86
C ASP A 249 -11.61 -12.47 -9.86
N GLY A 250 -10.76 -13.24 -10.54
CA GLY A 250 -9.78 -12.76 -11.50
C GLY A 250 -8.45 -12.31 -10.88
N ILE A 251 -8.24 -12.54 -9.58
CA ILE A 251 -6.98 -12.24 -8.87
C ILE A 251 -6.30 -13.57 -8.51
N PRO A 252 -5.10 -13.86 -9.02
CA PRO A 252 -4.44 -15.13 -8.74
C PRO A 252 -3.98 -15.21 -7.29
N GLU A 253 -3.94 -16.44 -6.76
CA GLU A 253 -3.51 -16.75 -5.41
C GLU A 253 -2.22 -17.55 -5.42
N ILE A 254 -1.48 -17.47 -4.33
CA ILE A 254 -0.31 -18.30 -4.05
C ILE A 254 -0.61 -19.24 -2.88
N ILE A 255 -0.25 -20.52 -3.04
CA ILE A 255 -0.27 -21.49 -1.94
C ILE A 255 1.06 -21.37 -1.22
N LEU A 256 1.00 -21.06 0.06
CA LEU A 256 2.13 -20.87 0.96
C LEU A 256 2.19 -22.03 1.95
N ARG A 257 3.40 -22.55 2.16
CA ARG A 257 3.67 -23.60 3.13
C ARG A 257 4.85 -23.18 4.00
N THR A 258 4.68 -23.24 5.32
CA THR A 258 5.75 -22.93 6.25
C THR A 258 6.85 -24.01 6.20
N VAL A 259 8.11 -23.58 6.45
CA VAL A 259 9.28 -24.46 6.35
C VAL A 259 9.39 -25.37 7.58
N SER A 260 9.54 -26.66 7.34
CA SER A 260 9.73 -27.67 8.39
C SER A 260 11.10 -27.53 9.09
N PRO A 261 11.21 -27.83 10.41
CA PRO A 261 12.46 -27.72 11.16
C PRO A 261 13.54 -28.73 10.76
N ARG A 262 13.16 -29.85 10.17
CA ARG A 262 14.07 -30.98 9.91
C ARG A 262 14.62 -31.05 8.49
N SER A 263 14.15 -30.25 7.58
CA SER A 263 14.61 -30.29 6.19
C SER A 263 15.95 -29.59 6.02
N LYS A 264 16.92 -30.25 5.36
CA LYS A 264 18.22 -29.64 5.01
C LYS A 264 18.09 -28.57 3.92
N THR A 265 17.07 -28.68 3.09
CA THR A 265 16.67 -27.69 2.09
C THR A 265 15.26 -27.22 2.45
N PRO A 266 14.94 -25.94 2.27
CA PRO A 266 13.57 -25.47 2.51
C PRO A 266 12.55 -26.32 1.74
N ASP A 267 11.61 -26.92 2.45
CA ASP A 267 10.51 -27.74 1.93
C ASP A 267 9.20 -26.94 1.85
N GLY A 268 9.26 -25.65 2.16
CA GLY A 268 8.21 -24.67 2.08
C GLY A 268 8.71 -23.36 1.45
N ASN A 269 7.79 -22.52 1.03
CA ASN A 269 8.03 -21.24 0.37
C ASN A 269 7.69 -20.01 1.25
N ALA A 270 7.40 -20.26 2.53
CA ALA A 270 7.08 -19.23 3.50
C ALA A 270 7.82 -19.46 4.82
N PHE A 271 8.46 -18.41 5.33
CA PHE A 271 9.04 -18.41 6.68
C PHE A 271 8.21 -17.52 7.59
N VAL A 272 8.00 -17.99 8.82
CA VAL A 272 7.57 -17.08 9.89
C VAL A 272 8.77 -16.22 10.29
N VAL A 273 8.59 -14.90 10.34
CA VAL A 273 9.66 -13.94 10.65
C VAL A 273 9.65 -13.61 12.13
N GLY A 274 10.75 -13.85 12.80
CA GLY A 274 11.00 -13.40 14.17
C GLY A 274 11.84 -12.13 14.17
N LEU A 275 11.30 -11.02 14.64
CA LEU A 275 12.06 -9.78 14.84
C LEU A 275 12.90 -9.83 16.12
N ARG A 276 12.57 -10.75 17.04
CA ARG A 276 13.26 -11.00 18.30
C ARG A 276 13.60 -12.49 18.42
N THR A 277 14.66 -12.79 19.12
CA THR A 277 15.15 -14.18 19.30
C THR A 277 14.37 -14.98 20.36
N ASP A 278 13.61 -14.29 21.21
CA ASP A 278 12.86 -14.83 22.35
C ASP A 278 11.35 -14.87 22.12
N LEU A 279 10.93 -14.96 20.86
CA LEU A 279 9.51 -14.92 20.48
C LEU A 279 8.76 -16.15 21.03
N THR A 280 7.76 -15.92 21.86
CA THR A 280 6.86 -16.96 22.37
C THR A 280 5.69 -17.22 21.42
N ASN A 281 5.04 -18.38 21.53
CA ASN A 281 3.83 -18.70 20.74
C ASN A 281 2.72 -17.66 20.94
N ASN A 282 2.55 -17.14 22.17
CA ASN A 282 1.56 -16.10 22.43
C ASN A 282 1.88 -14.78 21.73
N GLU A 283 3.15 -14.36 21.74
CA GLU A 283 3.58 -13.15 21.02
C GLU A 283 3.40 -13.34 19.52
N LEU A 284 3.77 -14.51 18.98
CA LEU A 284 3.54 -14.81 17.56
C LEU A 284 2.05 -14.77 17.20
N HIS A 285 1.17 -15.33 18.05
CA HIS A 285 -0.28 -15.22 17.88
C HIS A 285 -0.71 -13.74 17.76
N TYR A 286 -0.25 -12.89 18.68
CA TYR A 286 -0.58 -11.46 18.65
C TYR A 286 0.00 -10.76 17.41
N GLN A 287 1.22 -11.08 16.99
CA GLN A 287 1.83 -10.51 15.79
C GLN A 287 1.08 -10.90 14.51
N ILE A 288 0.58 -12.13 14.41
CA ILE A 288 -0.25 -12.54 13.26
C ILE A 288 -1.59 -11.79 13.27
N LYS A 289 -2.21 -11.68 14.45
CA LYS A 289 -3.54 -11.11 14.59
C LYS A 289 -3.54 -9.58 14.46
N GLU A 290 -2.64 -8.90 15.15
CA GLU A 290 -2.65 -7.43 15.26
C GLU A 290 -1.56 -6.77 14.38
N GLY A 291 -0.54 -7.53 13.97
CA GLY A 291 0.65 -7.03 13.29
C GLY A 291 1.79 -6.69 14.25
N TRP A 292 2.85 -6.07 13.74
CA TRP A 292 4.00 -5.68 14.53
C TRP A 292 3.75 -4.39 15.30
N SER A 293 3.90 -4.45 16.60
CA SER A 293 3.83 -3.29 17.49
C SER A 293 5.11 -2.45 17.44
N ALA A 294 5.07 -1.23 18.01
CA ALA A 294 6.27 -0.40 18.17
C ALA A 294 7.38 -1.13 18.95
N ARG A 295 7.01 -1.97 19.95
CA ARG A 295 7.95 -2.78 20.72
C ARG A 295 8.62 -3.86 19.88
N ASP A 296 7.90 -4.47 18.94
CA ASP A 296 8.48 -5.49 18.05
C ASP A 296 9.51 -4.87 17.09
N LEU A 297 9.32 -3.59 16.72
CA LEU A 297 10.21 -2.83 15.85
C LEU A 297 11.38 -2.16 16.61
N GLU A 298 11.40 -2.16 17.94
CA GLU A 298 12.44 -1.53 18.75
C GLU A 298 13.87 -1.99 18.39
N PRO A 299 14.14 -3.30 18.10
CA PRO A 299 15.47 -3.74 17.67
C PRO A 299 15.95 -3.13 16.34
N PHE A 300 15.06 -2.48 15.60
CA PHE A 300 15.29 -1.85 14.31
C PHE A 300 15.04 -0.33 14.36
N ASP A 301 15.24 0.31 15.51
CA ASP A 301 15.02 1.75 15.72
C ASP A 301 13.57 2.20 15.38
N GLY A 302 12.60 1.30 15.53
CA GLY A 302 11.18 1.55 15.29
C GLY A 302 10.70 1.42 13.85
N GLU A 303 11.61 1.09 12.92
CA GLU A 303 11.27 0.95 11.49
C GLU A 303 12.10 -0.15 10.80
N LEU A 304 11.49 -0.85 9.85
CA LEU A 304 12.17 -1.79 8.99
C LEU A 304 12.38 -1.16 7.62
N LEU A 305 13.63 -0.95 7.23
CA LEU A 305 14.00 -0.32 5.95
C LEU A 305 14.80 -1.29 5.08
N LEU A 306 14.52 -1.26 3.78
CA LEU A 306 15.33 -1.92 2.75
C LEU A 306 16.59 -1.07 2.48
N ASN A 307 17.68 -1.40 3.16
CA ASN A 307 18.97 -0.74 2.93
C ASN A 307 19.59 -1.28 1.64
N ASN A 308 19.79 -0.39 0.66
CA ASN A 308 20.24 -0.79 -0.69
C ASN A 308 19.35 -1.89 -1.32
N GLY A 309 18.03 -1.81 -1.09
CA GLY A 309 17.04 -2.74 -1.63
C GLY A 309 16.94 -4.07 -0.90
N THR A 310 17.64 -4.26 0.23
CA THR A 310 17.58 -5.52 1.01
C THR A 310 17.47 -5.28 2.50
N LEU A 311 16.94 -6.29 3.21
CA LEU A 311 16.81 -6.32 4.66
C LEU A 311 17.08 -7.74 5.16
N ALA A 312 18.07 -7.90 6.05
CA ALA A 312 18.36 -9.19 6.67
C ALA A 312 17.46 -9.44 7.87
N LEU A 313 16.71 -10.55 7.86
CA LEU A 313 15.81 -10.96 8.95
C LEU A 313 15.99 -12.43 9.30
N THR A 314 15.49 -12.79 10.48
CA THR A 314 15.50 -14.17 10.95
C THR A 314 14.18 -14.86 10.61
N GLY A 315 14.24 -15.94 9.84
CA GLY A 315 13.12 -16.84 9.58
C GLY A 315 13.12 -18.00 10.57
N LEU A 316 11.99 -18.22 11.22
CA LEU A 316 11.76 -19.33 12.16
C LEU A 316 11.39 -20.59 11.38
N ARG A 317 11.89 -21.74 11.84
CA ARG A 317 11.58 -23.07 11.30
C ARG A 317 10.93 -23.92 12.37
N GLY A 318 9.93 -24.68 11.98
CA GLY A 318 9.26 -25.56 12.92
C GLY A 318 8.43 -24.84 13.98
N VAL A 319 7.76 -23.80 13.57
CA VAL A 319 6.78 -23.12 14.41
C VAL A 319 5.63 -24.07 14.77
N ASP A 320 5.00 -23.85 15.92
CA ASP A 320 3.79 -24.59 16.31
C ASP A 320 2.65 -24.31 15.31
N ALA A 321 2.32 -25.32 14.52
CA ALA A 321 1.33 -25.20 13.45
C ALA A 321 -0.07 -24.91 14.00
N GLY A 322 -0.41 -25.41 15.18
CA GLY A 322 -1.68 -25.11 15.85
C GLY A 322 -1.83 -23.62 16.11
N THR A 323 -0.83 -23.02 16.76
CA THR A 323 -0.84 -21.58 17.06
C THR A 323 -0.87 -20.73 15.78
N VAL A 324 -0.03 -21.05 14.78
CA VAL A 324 0.04 -20.29 13.52
C VAL A 324 -1.26 -20.46 12.72
N GLY A 325 -1.75 -21.70 12.56
CA GLY A 325 -2.97 -22.00 11.82
C GLY A 325 -4.21 -21.34 12.43
N ASP A 326 -4.37 -21.41 13.76
CA ASP A 326 -5.46 -20.75 14.48
C ASP A 326 -5.41 -19.24 14.34
N SER A 327 -4.21 -18.67 14.39
CA SER A 327 -4.01 -17.23 14.24
C SER A 327 -4.32 -16.74 12.82
N LEU A 328 -3.90 -17.51 11.81
CA LEU A 328 -4.18 -17.21 10.39
C LEU A 328 -5.68 -17.27 10.09
N ARG A 329 -6.40 -18.24 10.68
CA ARG A 329 -7.87 -18.34 10.51
C ARG A 329 -8.60 -17.11 11.06
N GLN A 330 -8.08 -16.44 12.10
CA GLN A 330 -8.68 -15.22 12.66
C GLN A 330 -8.49 -13.97 11.81
N VAL A 331 -7.55 -13.99 10.85
CA VAL A 331 -7.26 -12.85 9.96
C VAL A 331 -7.66 -13.10 8.51
N ILE A 332 -8.44 -14.14 8.25
CA ILE A 332 -8.99 -14.40 6.91
C ILE A 332 -9.73 -13.15 6.40
N GLY A 333 -9.49 -12.77 5.14
CA GLY A 333 -10.06 -11.59 4.50
C GLY A 333 -9.41 -10.27 4.88
N GLN A 334 -8.59 -10.22 5.95
CA GLN A 334 -7.96 -8.97 6.37
C GLN A 334 -6.69 -8.68 5.55
N PRO A 335 -6.53 -7.45 5.02
CA PRO A 335 -5.31 -7.08 4.31
C PRO A 335 -4.13 -6.98 5.28
N ARG A 336 -2.99 -7.58 4.91
CA ARG A 336 -1.76 -7.61 5.68
C ARG A 336 -0.55 -7.31 4.80
N ILE A 337 0.45 -6.66 5.37
CA ILE A 337 1.76 -6.45 4.73
C ILE A 337 2.61 -7.68 5.00
N CYS A 338 3.14 -8.30 3.94
CA CYS A 338 4.06 -9.42 3.96
C CYS A 338 5.43 -9.00 3.41
N LEU A 339 6.45 -9.80 3.71
CA LEU A 339 7.80 -9.63 3.16
C LEU A 339 7.99 -10.55 1.95
N LEU A 340 8.84 -10.12 1.02
CA LEU A 340 9.38 -10.99 -0.03
C LEU A 340 10.85 -11.27 0.27
N TYR A 341 11.29 -12.55 0.18
CA TYR A 341 12.70 -12.92 0.28
C TYR A 341 13.15 -13.63 -1.00
N ASP A 342 14.43 -13.46 -1.38
CA ASP A 342 15.05 -14.12 -2.53
C ASP A 342 16.00 -15.25 -2.11
N ARG A 343 16.55 -15.19 -0.90
CA ARG A 343 17.49 -16.18 -0.38
C ARG A 343 17.25 -16.45 1.10
N ALA A 344 17.38 -17.72 1.46
CA ALA A 344 17.36 -18.19 2.83
C ALA A 344 18.62 -19.05 3.09
N ASP A 345 19.48 -18.61 3.99
CA ASP A 345 20.66 -19.37 4.41
C ASP A 345 20.32 -20.19 5.66
N VAL A 346 20.17 -21.48 5.47
CA VAL A 346 19.80 -22.44 6.51
C VAL A 346 21.05 -23.16 7.03
N GLY A 347 21.41 -22.91 8.28
CA GLY A 347 22.48 -23.66 8.96
C GLY A 347 22.12 -25.15 9.10
N SER A 348 23.12 -26.02 9.07
CA SER A 348 22.95 -27.47 9.00
C SER A 348 22.16 -28.11 10.17
N ASN A 349 21.95 -27.39 11.29
CA ASN A 349 21.18 -27.86 12.46
C ASN A 349 20.43 -26.71 13.14
N SER A 350 20.10 -25.63 12.41
CA SER A 350 19.50 -24.44 12.98
C SER A 350 17.98 -24.46 12.89
N GLU A 351 17.30 -24.09 13.97
CA GLU A 351 15.86 -23.81 14.00
C GLU A 351 15.52 -22.47 13.32
N VAL A 352 16.52 -21.76 12.86
CA VAL A 352 16.39 -20.46 12.21
C VAL A 352 17.11 -20.44 10.88
N ALA A 353 16.65 -19.58 9.98
CA ALA A 353 17.29 -19.25 8.71
C ALA A 353 17.57 -17.74 8.67
N GLN A 354 18.68 -17.34 8.02
CA GLN A 354 18.90 -15.94 7.68
C GLN A 354 18.24 -15.65 6.33
N LEU A 355 17.29 -14.73 6.33
CA LEU A 355 16.53 -14.33 5.13
C LEU A 355 17.11 -13.05 4.57
N ASN A 356 17.27 -12.99 3.25
CA ASN A 356 17.50 -11.76 2.53
C ASN A 356 16.17 -11.26 1.97
N CYS A 357 15.53 -10.33 2.68
CA CYS A 357 14.26 -9.75 2.26
C CYS A 357 14.51 -8.61 1.26
N ILE A 358 13.75 -8.58 0.17
CA ILE A 358 13.94 -7.67 -0.97
C ILE A 358 12.74 -6.77 -1.25
N GLY A 359 11.66 -6.89 -0.48
CA GLY A 359 10.48 -6.06 -0.70
C GLY A 359 9.34 -6.34 0.27
N PHE A 360 8.33 -5.50 0.16
CA PHE A 360 7.08 -5.61 0.87
C PHE A 360 5.94 -5.78 -0.13
N VAL A 361 4.96 -6.60 0.19
CA VAL A 361 3.73 -6.80 -0.58
C VAL A 361 2.54 -6.79 0.35
N ALA A 362 1.34 -6.61 -0.20
CA ALA A 362 0.13 -6.78 0.58
C ALA A 362 -0.66 -7.98 0.07
N GLY A 363 -1.27 -8.72 1.00
CA GLY A 363 -2.11 -9.88 0.70
C GLY A 363 -3.16 -10.14 1.79
N ARG A 364 -4.15 -10.94 1.44
CA ARG A 364 -5.18 -11.47 2.34
C ARG A 364 -5.02 -12.98 2.48
N VAL A 365 -5.12 -13.47 3.69
CA VAL A 365 -5.26 -14.91 3.92
C VAL A 365 -6.67 -15.32 3.51
N MET A 366 -6.79 -16.25 2.57
CA MET A 366 -8.08 -16.76 2.08
C MET A 366 -8.47 -18.06 2.77
N SER A 367 -7.50 -18.91 3.08
CA SER A 367 -7.70 -20.14 3.86
C SER A 367 -6.41 -20.53 4.59
N ALA A 368 -6.51 -21.31 5.68
CA ALA A 368 -5.38 -21.86 6.41
C ALA A 368 -5.70 -23.24 6.96
N THR A 369 -4.78 -24.19 6.74
CA THR A 369 -4.92 -25.60 7.13
C THR A 369 -3.61 -26.12 7.73
N GLU A 370 -3.68 -26.84 8.81
CA GLU A 370 -2.55 -27.55 9.39
C GLU A 370 -2.29 -28.82 8.60
N ILE A 371 -1.05 -28.98 8.10
CA ILE A 371 -0.61 -30.20 7.40
C ILE A 371 0.07 -31.17 8.35
N SER A 372 0.82 -30.64 9.32
CA SER A 372 1.46 -31.41 10.40
C SER A 372 1.74 -30.50 11.58
N GLU A 373 2.24 -31.06 12.70
CA GLU A 373 2.57 -30.31 13.92
C GLU A 373 3.41 -29.04 13.71
N ASN A 374 4.21 -28.99 12.62
CA ASN A 374 5.15 -27.90 12.39
C ASN A 374 4.96 -27.26 11.00
N VAL A 375 3.94 -27.60 10.25
CA VAL A 375 3.70 -27.10 8.89
C VAL A 375 2.27 -26.67 8.72
N VAL A 376 2.10 -25.42 8.39
CA VAL A 376 0.83 -24.81 7.98
C VAL A 376 0.87 -24.53 6.50
N GLU A 377 -0.19 -24.87 5.79
CA GLU A 377 -0.46 -24.46 4.42
C GLU A 377 -1.58 -23.43 4.45
N PHE A 378 -1.40 -22.34 3.72
CA PHE A 378 -2.41 -21.31 3.61
C PHE A 378 -2.40 -20.69 2.22
N VAL A 379 -3.55 -20.18 1.82
CA VAL A 379 -3.72 -19.49 0.54
C VAL A 379 -3.68 -17.99 0.80
N LEU A 380 -2.83 -17.29 0.06
CA LEU A 380 -2.74 -15.85 0.10
C LEU A 380 -3.14 -15.27 -1.27
N GLN A 381 -4.09 -14.36 -1.28
CA GLN A 381 -4.45 -13.55 -2.43
C GLN A 381 -3.79 -12.18 -2.32
N PRO A 382 -3.09 -11.65 -3.34
CA PRO A 382 -2.58 -10.29 -3.31
C PRO A 382 -3.73 -9.30 -3.18
N THR A 383 -3.46 -8.19 -2.51
CA THR A 383 -4.40 -7.09 -2.36
C THR A 383 -3.70 -5.76 -2.54
N VAL A 384 -4.45 -4.74 -2.89
CA VAL A 384 -3.96 -3.36 -2.91
C VAL A 384 -4.40 -2.67 -1.63
N MET A 385 -3.47 -2.14 -0.88
CA MET A 385 -3.78 -1.39 0.34
C MET A 385 -3.00 -0.09 0.45
N THR A 386 -3.62 0.90 1.05
CA THR A 386 -2.94 2.11 1.51
C THR A 386 -2.56 1.95 2.99
N SER A 387 -1.34 2.29 3.36
CA SER A 387 -0.88 2.21 4.74
C SER A 387 -0.15 3.48 5.18
N ARG A 388 -0.53 4.00 6.35
CA ARG A 388 0.21 5.08 7.01
C ARG A 388 1.57 4.61 7.53
N SER A 389 1.69 3.31 7.79
CA SER A 389 2.92 2.68 8.26
C SER A 389 3.95 2.48 7.16
N ALA A 390 3.59 2.60 5.90
CA ALA A 390 4.53 2.52 4.78
C ALA A 390 5.51 3.71 4.81
N VAL A 391 6.79 3.44 4.58
CA VAL A 391 7.86 4.44 4.43
C VAL A 391 8.22 4.51 2.96
N VAL A 392 8.21 5.71 2.40
CA VAL A 392 8.53 5.98 0.99
C VAL A 392 9.90 6.63 0.85
N SER A 393 10.55 6.44 -0.28
CA SER A 393 11.91 6.93 -0.53
C SER A 393 12.05 8.45 -0.36
N SER A 394 11.03 9.20 -0.73
CA SER A 394 11.00 10.67 -0.59
C SER A 394 11.04 11.17 0.87
N GLU A 395 10.56 10.38 1.84
CA GLU A 395 10.55 10.77 3.27
C GLU A 395 11.93 10.65 3.90
N VAL A 396 12.70 9.64 3.53
CA VAL A 396 14.06 9.42 4.07
C VAL A 396 15.02 10.49 3.56
N SER A 397 14.91 10.88 2.30
CA SER A 397 15.74 11.94 1.72
C SER A 397 15.54 13.31 2.39
N GLY A 398 14.32 13.61 2.88
CA GLY A 398 14.00 14.87 3.56
C GLY A 398 14.47 14.94 5.02
N ALA A 399 14.53 13.80 5.73
CA ALA A 399 14.84 13.74 7.16
C ALA A 399 16.34 13.83 7.49
N THR A 400 17.21 13.42 6.57
CA THR A 400 18.67 13.32 6.83
C THR A 400 19.46 14.58 6.50
N GLY A 401 18.85 15.65 5.97
CA GLY A 401 19.57 16.86 5.58
C GLY A 401 20.66 16.59 4.52
N LEU A 402 20.68 15.40 3.96
CA LEU A 402 21.58 15.04 2.86
C LEU A 402 21.09 15.78 1.62
N THR A 403 21.82 16.79 1.25
CA THR A 403 21.63 17.52 -0.01
C THR A 403 21.53 16.52 -1.15
N SER A 404 20.56 16.73 -2.02
CA SER A 404 20.24 15.95 -3.22
C SER A 404 21.41 15.66 -4.19
N HIS A 405 22.61 16.08 -3.86
CA HIS A 405 23.83 15.90 -4.67
C HIS A 405 24.56 14.56 -4.48
N SER A 406 24.22 13.73 -3.50
CA SER A 406 24.93 12.44 -3.33
C SER A 406 24.17 11.21 -3.84
N LEU A 407 22.94 11.38 -4.37
CA LEU A 407 22.14 10.26 -4.92
C LEU A 407 22.19 10.15 -6.45
N THR A 408 23.05 10.92 -7.12
CA THR A 408 23.03 11.03 -8.59
C THR A 408 23.82 9.96 -9.34
N ASN A 409 24.28 8.85 -8.73
CA ASN A 409 25.01 7.87 -9.54
C ASN A 409 24.75 6.39 -9.27
N GLU A 410 23.78 6.02 -8.44
CA GLU A 410 23.24 4.65 -8.46
C GLU A 410 21.72 4.73 -8.50
N SER A 411 21.18 4.76 -9.71
CA SER A 411 19.75 4.53 -9.96
C SER A 411 19.39 3.12 -9.50
N HIS A 412 19.15 2.94 -8.21
CA HIS A 412 18.35 1.83 -7.77
C HIS A 412 16.97 2.07 -8.35
N ASN A 413 16.66 1.38 -9.46
CA ASN A 413 15.33 1.24 -9.99
C ASN A 413 14.45 0.63 -8.90
N VAL A 414 13.96 1.44 -7.96
CA VAL A 414 12.89 1.05 -7.06
C VAL A 414 11.65 0.97 -7.95
N THR A 415 11.44 -0.20 -8.52
CA THR A 415 10.23 -0.48 -9.30
C THR A 415 9.05 -0.22 -8.39
N GLY A 416 8.11 0.63 -8.80
CA GLY A 416 6.96 1.00 -7.97
C GLY A 416 6.22 -0.24 -7.46
N ASN A 417 5.86 -0.25 -6.20
CA ASN A 417 5.11 -1.33 -5.56
C ASN A 417 3.68 -1.35 -6.09
N ARG A 418 3.19 -2.52 -6.51
CA ARG A 418 1.83 -2.67 -7.08
C ARG A 418 0.76 -2.97 -6.02
N TYR A 419 1.16 -3.29 -4.80
CA TYR A 419 0.30 -3.83 -3.75
C TYR A 419 0.18 -2.91 -2.54
N LEU A 420 1.21 -2.12 -2.27
CA LEU A 420 1.28 -1.25 -1.09
C LEU A 420 1.54 0.20 -1.51
N TYR A 421 0.71 1.10 -1.02
CA TYR A 421 0.77 2.53 -1.31
C TYR A 421 0.77 3.33 -0.02
N LYS A 422 1.41 4.48 -0.05
CA LYS A 422 1.25 5.53 0.94
C LYS A 422 0.40 6.64 0.35
N LEU A 423 -0.74 6.89 0.97
CA LEU A 423 -1.61 8.02 0.62
C LEU A 423 -1.22 9.22 1.48
N ARG A 424 -0.97 10.35 0.86
CA ARG A 424 -0.61 11.61 1.54
C ARG A 424 -1.28 12.80 0.88
N LEU A 425 -1.51 13.86 1.68
CA LEU A 425 -1.82 15.17 1.15
C LEU A 425 -0.54 15.81 0.60
N THR A 426 -0.63 16.36 -0.61
CA THR A 426 0.44 17.11 -1.27
C THR A 426 -0.07 18.53 -1.44
N ASN A 427 0.50 19.48 -0.70
CA ASN A 427 0.17 20.91 -0.78
C ASN A 427 1.39 21.69 -1.25
#